data_ea34c504ad5b6fafe1eeb5b341bcd458
#
_entry.id   ea34c504ad5b6fafe1eeb5b341bcd458
#
_cell.length_a   1.000
_cell.length_b   1.000
_cell.length_c   1.000
_cell.angle_alpha   90.00
_cell.angle_beta   90.00
_cell.angle_gamma   90.00
#
_symmetry.space_group_name_H-M   'P 1'
#
loop_
_entity.id
_entity.type
_entity.pdbx_description
1 polymer ?
#
loop_
_entity_poly.entity_id
_entity_poly.type
_entity_poly.pdbx_seq_one_letter_code
_entity_poly.pdbx_strand_id
1 'polypeptide(L)'
;VVGSREALQRLAERHRDEFDIPIIGITGSNGKTVVKEWLNQLLSPHMKTTRSPRSYNSQTGVPLSVWLLDENSEIGIFEAGISQQGEMAALRGIIQPTIGVITNLGAAHQENFPSMEAKCKEKLNLFHDTNAVVYCMDDEIINRCISQYAYKGEQISWSLRDKRAALFISETEKYDSSTIIHYIYKGVDGTYK
;
A
#
# COMPACT_ATOMS: atom_id res chain seq x y z
N VAL A 1 -16.46 21.53 -19.55
CA VAL A 1 -15.53 20.64 -20.24
C VAL A 1 -14.75 19.88 -19.18
N VAL A 2 -14.86 18.56 -19.14
CA VAL A 2 -14.06 17.70 -18.23
C VAL A 2 -12.60 17.81 -18.65
N GLY A 3 -11.70 18.08 -17.70
CA GLY A 3 -10.25 18.14 -17.98
C GLY A 3 -9.72 16.78 -18.45
N SER A 4 -8.69 16.76 -19.30
CA SER A 4 -8.12 15.51 -19.84
C SER A 4 -7.65 14.53 -18.75
N ARG A 5 -7.11 15.05 -17.64
CA ARG A 5 -6.74 14.24 -16.47
C ARG A 5 -7.95 13.57 -15.81
N GLU A 6 -9.03 14.33 -15.60
CA GLU A 6 -10.26 13.82 -15.02
C GLU A 6 -10.93 12.77 -15.92
N ALA A 7 -10.91 12.99 -17.24
CA ALA A 7 -11.39 12.01 -18.21
C ALA A 7 -10.59 10.70 -18.14
N LEU A 8 -9.24 10.78 -18.07
CA LEU A 8 -8.38 9.62 -17.92
C LEU A 8 -8.67 8.87 -16.61
N GLN A 9 -8.86 9.58 -15.49
CA GLN A 9 -9.19 9.00 -14.20
C GLN A 9 -10.52 8.25 -14.23
N ARG A 10 -11.57 8.85 -14.81
CA ARG A 10 -12.90 8.22 -14.96
C ARG A 10 -12.87 6.98 -15.86
N LEU A 11 -12.09 7.03 -16.94
CA LEU A 11 -11.89 5.86 -17.80
C LEU A 11 -11.19 4.72 -17.06
N ALA A 12 -10.14 5.02 -16.32
CA ALA A 12 -9.40 4.01 -15.55
C ALA A 12 -10.25 3.43 -14.40
N GLU A 13 -11.05 4.25 -13.72
CA GLU A 13 -12.00 3.81 -12.71
C GLU A 13 -13.03 2.84 -13.33
N ARG A 14 -13.61 3.20 -14.48
CA ARG A 14 -14.54 2.33 -15.19
C ARG A 14 -13.90 1.02 -15.65
N HIS A 15 -12.68 1.08 -16.16
CA HIS A 15 -11.91 -0.12 -16.53
C HIS A 15 -11.64 -1.00 -15.30
N ARG A 16 -11.29 -0.41 -14.14
CA ARG A 16 -11.07 -1.12 -12.88
C ARG A 16 -12.31 -1.89 -12.41
N ASP A 17 -13.51 -1.33 -12.62
CA ASP A 17 -14.79 -1.95 -12.24
C ASP A 17 -15.06 -3.29 -12.95
N GLU A 18 -14.36 -3.58 -14.05
CA GLU A 18 -14.52 -4.82 -14.81
C GLU A 18 -13.78 -6.02 -14.19
N PHE A 19 -12.95 -5.80 -13.15
CA PHE A 19 -12.10 -6.83 -12.56
C PHE A 19 -12.45 -7.07 -11.09
N ASP A 20 -12.94 -8.27 -10.78
CA ASP A 20 -13.19 -8.73 -9.40
C ASP A 20 -12.00 -9.57 -8.90
N ILE A 21 -10.85 -8.94 -8.77
CA ILE A 21 -9.60 -9.54 -8.31
C ILE A 21 -9.04 -8.79 -7.09
N PRO A 22 -8.23 -9.44 -6.25
CA PRO A 22 -7.52 -8.78 -5.17
C PRO A 22 -6.62 -7.66 -5.69
N ILE A 23 -6.68 -6.49 -5.03
CA ILE A 23 -5.81 -5.36 -5.35
C ILE A 23 -5.06 -4.91 -4.10
N ILE A 24 -3.74 -4.90 -4.18
CA ILE A 24 -2.87 -4.34 -3.15
C ILE A 24 -2.60 -2.87 -3.49
N GLY A 25 -3.09 -1.98 -2.65
CA GLY A 25 -2.80 -0.54 -2.71
C GLY A 25 -1.66 -0.19 -1.76
N ILE A 26 -0.59 0.40 -2.28
CA ILE A 26 0.60 0.74 -1.50
C ILE A 26 0.75 2.25 -1.42
N THR A 27 0.81 2.80 -0.21
CA THR A 27 1.17 4.20 0.02
C THR A 27 2.28 4.34 1.06
N GLY A 28 2.72 5.57 1.30
CA GLY A 28 3.79 5.91 2.23
C GLY A 28 4.68 7.01 1.65
N SER A 29 5.61 7.51 2.45
CA SER A 29 6.55 8.55 1.99
C SER A 29 7.66 7.95 1.14
N ASN A 30 8.27 6.85 1.58
CA ASN A 30 9.38 6.18 0.91
C ASN A 30 9.11 4.66 0.80
N GLY A 31 9.84 3.97 -0.06
CA GLY A 31 9.84 2.51 -0.15
C GLY A 31 8.67 1.87 -0.89
N LYS A 32 7.67 2.63 -1.38
CA LYS A 32 6.52 2.09 -2.13
C LYS A 32 6.93 1.19 -3.28
N THR A 33 7.82 1.67 -4.15
CA THR A 33 8.31 0.92 -5.32
C THR A 33 9.08 -0.32 -4.90
N VAL A 34 9.90 -0.25 -3.86
CA VAL A 34 10.64 -1.41 -3.33
C VAL A 34 9.66 -2.49 -2.84
N VAL A 35 8.69 -2.11 -2.01
CA VAL A 35 7.67 -3.04 -1.50
C VAL A 35 6.84 -3.63 -2.64
N LYS A 36 6.44 -2.83 -3.62
CA LYS A 36 5.73 -3.30 -4.82
C LYS A 36 6.53 -4.35 -5.58
N GLU A 37 7.82 -4.09 -5.84
CA GLU A 37 8.67 -5.04 -6.59
C GLU A 37 8.91 -6.33 -5.80
N TRP A 38 9.11 -6.25 -4.48
CA TRP A 38 9.23 -7.44 -3.63
C TRP A 38 7.95 -8.26 -3.59
N LEU A 39 6.80 -7.63 -3.43
CA LEU A 39 5.51 -8.32 -3.50
C LEU A 39 5.33 -9.00 -4.86
N ASN A 40 5.67 -8.32 -5.95
CA ASN A 40 5.63 -8.93 -7.27
C ASN A 40 6.57 -10.13 -7.39
N GLN A 41 7.80 -10.05 -6.89
CA GLN A 41 8.75 -11.18 -6.92
C GLN A 41 8.23 -12.38 -6.12
N LEU A 42 7.59 -12.13 -4.98
CA LEU A 42 7.04 -13.20 -4.13
C LEU A 42 5.77 -13.82 -4.72
N LEU A 43 4.92 -13.06 -5.39
CA LEU A 43 3.62 -13.51 -5.87
C LEU A 43 3.67 -14.05 -7.31
N SER A 44 4.48 -13.47 -8.20
CA SER A 44 4.50 -13.82 -9.62
C SER A 44 4.87 -15.29 -9.95
N PRO A 45 5.59 -16.05 -9.10
CA PRO A 45 5.75 -17.48 -9.31
C PRO A 45 4.47 -18.31 -9.11
N HIS A 46 3.46 -17.73 -8.45
CA HIS A 46 2.24 -18.44 -8.03
C HIS A 46 0.98 -17.93 -8.73
N MET A 47 0.98 -16.67 -9.20
CA MET A 47 -0.18 -16.02 -9.82
C MET A 47 0.23 -14.93 -10.79
N LYS A 48 -0.63 -14.62 -11.77
CA LYS A 48 -0.39 -13.53 -12.72
C LYS A 48 -0.61 -12.18 -12.07
N THR A 49 0.48 -11.46 -11.85
CA THR A 49 0.48 -10.14 -11.22
C THR A 49 0.47 -9.02 -12.25
N THR A 50 -0.40 -8.03 -12.07
CA THR A 50 -0.35 -6.75 -12.77
C THR A 50 0.04 -5.65 -11.79
N ARG A 51 1.06 -4.85 -12.13
CA ARG A 51 1.55 -3.82 -11.20
C ARG A 51 1.88 -2.50 -11.87
N SER A 52 1.95 -1.44 -11.05
CA SER A 52 2.44 -0.13 -11.51
C SER A 52 3.81 -0.25 -12.18
N PRO A 53 3.98 0.22 -13.43
CA PRO A 53 5.30 0.31 -14.04
C PRO A 53 6.17 1.32 -13.28
N ARG A 54 7.42 1.00 -13.02
CA ARG A 54 8.34 1.90 -12.32
C ARG A 54 7.69 2.51 -11.06
N SER A 55 7.71 3.84 -10.91
CA SER A 55 7.08 4.60 -9.81
C SER A 55 5.83 5.38 -10.27
N TYR A 56 4.99 4.78 -11.13
CA TYR A 56 3.75 5.40 -11.62
C TYR A 56 2.70 5.44 -10.49
N ASN A 57 2.82 6.45 -9.62
CA ASN A 57 2.02 6.58 -8.40
C ASN A 57 1.25 7.91 -8.29
N SER A 58 1.34 8.79 -9.32
CA SER A 58 0.71 10.11 -9.35
C SER A 58 -0.72 10.06 -9.89
N GLN A 59 -1.41 11.22 -9.90
CA GLN A 59 -2.75 11.41 -10.45
C GLN A 59 -2.90 11.02 -11.94
N THR A 60 -1.79 10.91 -12.67
CA THR A 60 -1.76 10.42 -14.04
C THR A 60 -1.16 9.02 -14.14
N GLY A 61 -0.14 8.72 -13.34
CA GLY A 61 0.55 7.44 -13.36
C GLY A 61 -0.33 6.27 -12.88
N VAL A 62 -1.18 6.51 -11.87
CA VAL A 62 -2.11 5.48 -11.35
C VAL A 62 -3.14 5.06 -12.40
N PRO A 63 -3.85 5.96 -13.07
CA PRO A 63 -4.76 5.58 -14.16
C PRO A 63 -4.08 4.73 -15.23
N LEU A 64 -2.88 5.12 -15.67
CA LEU A 64 -2.12 4.38 -16.67
C LEU A 64 -1.68 3.00 -16.16
N SER A 65 -1.43 2.86 -14.86
CA SER A 65 -1.07 1.58 -14.25
C SER A 65 -2.27 0.63 -14.17
N VAL A 66 -3.41 1.14 -13.74
CA VAL A 66 -4.67 0.36 -13.62
C VAL A 66 -5.16 -0.11 -14.99
N TRP A 67 -4.92 0.69 -16.04
CA TRP A 67 -5.24 0.33 -17.42
C TRP A 67 -4.50 -0.90 -17.95
N LEU A 68 -3.46 -1.37 -17.25
CA LEU A 68 -2.73 -2.59 -17.58
C LEU A 68 -3.42 -3.88 -17.10
N LEU A 69 -4.47 -3.77 -16.31
CA LEU A 69 -5.29 -4.94 -15.94
C LEU A 69 -5.93 -5.53 -17.19
N ASP A 70 -5.88 -6.85 -17.29
CA ASP A 70 -6.47 -7.62 -18.36
C ASP A 70 -7.14 -8.90 -17.81
N GLU A 71 -7.76 -9.68 -18.70
CA GLU A 71 -8.45 -10.92 -18.37
C GLU A 71 -7.56 -12.01 -17.74
N ASN A 72 -6.25 -11.88 -17.85
CA ASN A 72 -5.29 -12.80 -17.27
C ASN A 72 -4.79 -12.35 -15.89
N SER A 73 -5.09 -11.13 -15.47
CA SER A 73 -4.66 -10.59 -14.20
C SER A 73 -5.38 -11.28 -13.04
N GLU A 74 -4.62 -11.89 -12.11
CA GLU A 74 -5.15 -12.56 -10.92
C GLU A 74 -4.99 -11.71 -9.66
N ILE A 75 -4.05 -10.75 -9.67
CA ILE A 75 -3.84 -9.77 -8.61
C ILE A 75 -3.24 -8.49 -9.16
N GLY A 76 -3.70 -7.35 -8.64
CA GLY A 76 -3.12 -6.03 -8.94
C GLY A 76 -2.28 -5.50 -7.79
N ILE A 77 -1.16 -4.82 -8.09
CA ILE A 77 -0.27 -4.18 -7.10
C ILE A 77 0.01 -2.75 -7.54
N PHE A 78 -0.64 -1.77 -6.91
CA PHE A 78 -0.57 -0.37 -7.35
C PHE A 78 -0.06 0.55 -6.25
N GLU A 79 0.83 1.48 -6.65
CA GLU A 79 1.33 2.53 -5.78
C GLU A 79 0.44 3.77 -5.83
N ALA A 80 0.18 4.40 -4.69
CA ALA A 80 -0.49 5.69 -4.57
C ALA A 80 0.42 6.71 -3.88
N GLY A 81 0.77 7.76 -4.58
CA GLY A 81 1.54 8.91 -4.10
C GLY A 81 0.71 10.18 -4.13
N ILE A 82 0.86 11.00 -3.11
CA ILE A 82 0.21 12.30 -3.02
C ILE A 82 1.22 13.38 -2.69
N SER A 83 0.97 14.57 -3.19
CA SER A 83 1.70 15.80 -2.90
C SER A 83 0.86 16.83 -2.15
N GLN A 84 -0.46 16.74 -2.20
CA GLN A 84 -1.41 17.69 -1.60
C GLN A 84 -2.58 16.95 -0.93
N GLN A 85 -3.31 17.67 -0.07
CA GLN A 85 -4.56 17.19 0.51
C GLN A 85 -5.63 17.02 -0.57
N GLY A 86 -6.50 16.02 -0.39
CA GLY A 86 -7.62 15.71 -1.28
C GLY A 86 -7.24 14.84 -2.49
N GLU A 87 -5.96 14.58 -2.74
CA GLU A 87 -5.51 13.78 -3.88
C GLU A 87 -5.79 12.28 -3.72
N MET A 88 -5.76 11.76 -2.48
CA MET A 88 -5.87 10.32 -2.24
C MET A 88 -7.27 9.77 -2.55
N ALA A 89 -8.31 10.57 -2.38
CA ALA A 89 -9.68 10.13 -2.67
C ALA A 89 -9.87 9.75 -4.14
N ALA A 90 -9.29 10.53 -5.07
CA ALA A 90 -9.31 10.20 -6.51
C ALA A 90 -8.54 8.91 -6.81
N LEU A 91 -7.35 8.74 -6.21
CA LEU A 91 -6.54 7.53 -6.39
C LEU A 91 -7.23 6.29 -5.82
N ARG A 92 -7.94 6.43 -4.68
CA ARG A 92 -8.74 5.35 -4.11
C ARG A 92 -9.84 4.90 -5.07
N GLY A 93 -10.58 5.83 -5.67
CA GLY A 93 -11.64 5.53 -6.64
C GLY A 93 -11.11 4.73 -7.84
N ILE A 94 -9.89 5.03 -8.29
CA ILE A 94 -9.28 4.35 -9.43
C ILE A 94 -8.69 2.98 -9.04
N ILE A 95 -7.96 2.88 -7.92
CA ILE A 95 -7.28 1.64 -7.50
C ILE A 95 -8.27 0.65 -6.91
N GLN A 96 -9.21 1.13 -6.09
CA GLN A 96 -10.17 0.31 -5.32
C GLN A 96 -9.45 -0.87 -4.63
N PRO A 97 -8.52 -0.59 -3.70
CA PRO A 97 -7.71 -1.65 -3.11
C PRO A 97 -8.55 -2.51 -2.16
N THR A 98 -8.31 -3.82 -2.18
CA THR A 98 -8.85 -4.78 -1.20
C THR A 98 -7.90 -5.01 -0.03
N ILE A 99 -6.60 -4.77 -0.25
CA ILE A 99 -5.54 -4.86 0.75
C ILE A 99 -4.73 -3.57 0.71
N GLY A 100 -4.53 -2.94 1.86
CA GLY A 100 -3.72 -1.75 2.03
C GLY A 100 -2.34 -2.05 2.61
N VAL A 101 -1.31 -1.36 2.12
CA VAL A 101 0.03 -1.39 2.72
C VAL A 101 0.52 0.05 2.89
N ILE A 102 0.82 0.46 4.12
CA ILE A 102 1.51 1.72 4.37
C ILE A 102 2.95 1.44 4.77
N THR A 103 3.91 1.95 3.99
CA THR A 103 5.33 1.66 4.17
C THR A 103 5.93 2.44 5.34
N ASN A 104 5.87 3.75 5.29
CA ASN A 104 6.36 4.65 6.34
C ASN A 104 5.80 6.06 6.16
N LEU A 105 6.03 6.89 7.18
CA LEU A 105 5.72 8.30 7.14
C LEU A 105 7.01 9.12 7.31
N GLY A 106 7.32 9.97 6.35
CA GLY A 106 8.54 10.79 6.34
C GLY A 106 8.28 12.20 5.84
N ALA A 107 9.31 13.03 5.79
CA ALA A 107 9.22 14.46 5.51
C ALA A 107 8.86 14.84 4.05
N ALA A 108 8.89 13.90 3.09
CA ALA A 108 8.59 14.20 1.68
C ALA A 108 7.23 14.90 1.53
N HIS A 109 7.18 16.07 0.87
CA HIS A 109 6.01 16.93 0.67
C HIS A 109 5.33 17.40 1.97
N GLN A 110 6.07 17.47 3.09
CA GLN A 110 5.50 17.89 4.38
C GLN A 110 5.02 19.34 4.36
N GLU A 111 5.64 20.18 3.58
CA GLU A 111 5.28 21.58 3.38
C GLU A 111 3.83 21.81 2.91
N ASN A 112 3.23 20.81 2.27
CA ASN A 112 1.87 20.85 1.74
C ASN A 112 0.81 20.32 2.72
N PHE A 113 1.23 19.92 3.93
CA PHE A 113 0.34 19.37 4.96
C PHE A 113 0.52 20.14 6.29
N PRO A 114 -0.57 20.45 7.02
CA PRO A 114 -0.50 21.18 8.28
C PRO A 114 0.23 20.41 9.40
N SER A 115 0.25 19.09 9.33
CA SER A 115 0.97 18.23 10.28
C SER A 115 1.25 16.83 9.68
N MET A 116 2.13 16.07 10.34
CA MET A 116 2.38 14.66 9.97
C MET A 116 1.14 13.79 10.16
N GLU A 117 0.31 14.08 11.17
CA GLU A 117 -0.96 13.40 11.39
C GLU A 117 -1.95 13.66 10.24
N ALA A 118 -2.05 14.93 9.78
CA ALA A 118 -2.92 15.27 8.65
C ALA A 118 -2.49 14.55 7.38
N LYS A 119 -1.18 14.49 7.13
CA LYS A 119 -0.60 13.74 6.01
C LYS A 119 -0.84 12.24 6.12
N CYS A 120 -0.71 11.67 7.33
CA CYS A 120 -1.01 10.28 7.60
C CYS A 120 -2.48 9.97 7.30
N LYS A 121 -3.40 10.77 7.83
CA LYS A 121 -4.84 10.62 7.59
C LYS A 121 -5.19 10.70 6.10
N GLU A 122 -4.58 11.64 5.37
CA GLU A 122 -4.76 11.72 3.91
C GLU A 122 -4.31 10.44 3.21
N LYS A 123 -3.15 9.88 3.59
CA LYS A 123 -2.68 8.59 3.03
C LYS A 123 -3.60 7.42 3.39
N LEU A 124 -4.12 7.38 4.62
CA LEU A 124 -5.04 6.33 5.07
C LEU A 124 -6.39 6.36 4.35
N ASN A 125 -6.76 7.46 3.70
CA ASN A 125 -7.96 7.51 2.84
C ASN A 125 -7.92 6.49 1.69
N LEU A 126 -6.74 6.03 1.27
CA LEU A 126 -6.60 4.95 0.30
C LEU A 126 -7.28 3.64 0.79
N PHE A 127 -7.29 3.43 2.10
CA PHE A 127 -7.68 2.16 2.72
C PHE A 127 -9.10 2.14 3.29
N HIS A 128 -9.90 3.16 2.99
CA HIS A 128 -11.25 3.31 3.58
C HIS A 128 -12.12 2.06 3.42
N ASP A 129 -12.02 1.40 2.26
CA ASP A 129 -12.87 0.27 1.89
C ASP A 129 -12.10 -1.06 1.77
N THR A 130 -10.85 -1.12 2.26
CA THR A 130 -10.03 -2.34 2.19
C THR A 130 -10.45 -3.37 3.25
N ASN A 131 -10.26 -4.65 2.93
CA ASN A 131 -10.51 -5.77 3.85
C ASN A 131 -9.41 -5.93 4.91
N ALA A 132 -8.18 -5.52 4.56
CA ALA A 132 -7.04 -5.57 5.45
C ALA A 132 -6.08 -4.40 5.21
N VAL A 133 -5.38 -3.96 6.27
CA VAL A 133 -4.28 -2.99 6.18
C VAL A 133 -3.04 -3.49 6.91
N VAL A 134 -1.89 -3.44 6.23
CA VAL A 134 -0.57 -3.81 6.77
C VAL A 134 0.21 -2.55 7.09
N TYR A 135 0.73 -2.45 8.32
CA TYR A 135 1.46 -1.26 8.78
C TYR A 135 2.51 -1.58 9.84
N CYS A 136 3.50 -0.68 9.96
CA CYS A 136 4.50 -0.74 11.01
C CYS A 136 3.95 -0.13 12.32
N MET A 137 3.86 -0.94 13.37
CA MET A 137 3.42 -0.50 14.70
C MET A 137 4.46 0.37 15.41
N ASP A 138 5.75 0.24 15.03
CA ASP A 138 6.85 1.03 15.59
C ASP A 138 6.84 2.49 15.11
N ASP A 139 6.09 2.82 14.04
CA ASP A 139 5.81 4.20 13.65
C ASP A 139 4.64 4.73 14.49
N GLU A 140 4.98 5.55 15.50
CA GLU A 140 4.00 6.04 16.46
C GLU A 140 2.87 6.84 15.83
N ILE A 141 3.16 7.61 14.75
CA ILE A 141 2.15 8.42 14.07
C ILE A 141 1.20 7.54 13.29
N ILE A 142 1.72 6.59 12.52
CA ILE A 142 0.90 5.62 11.76
C ILE A 142 0.03 4.81 12.74
N ASN A 143 0.63 4.25 13.78
CA ASN A 143 -0.07 3.43 14.77
C ASN A 143 -1.21 4.21 15.45
N ARG A 144 -0.95 5.46 15.88
CA ARG A 144 -1.97 6.35 16.44
C ARG A 144 -3.06 6.70 15.43
N CYS A 145 -2.70 7.04 14.20
CA CYS A 145 -3.66 7.40 13.17
C CYS A 145 -4.56 6.21 12.80
N ILE A 146 -4.02 5.00 12.65
CA ILE A 146 -4.80 3.78 12.38
C ILE A 146 -5.75 3.46 13.53
N SER A 147 -5.29 3.59 14.78
CA SER A 147 -6.13 3.35 15.97
C SER A 147 -7.30 4.34 16.08
N GLN A 148 -7.12 5.57 15.60
CA GLN A 148 -8.15 6.61 15.57
C GLN A 148 -9.05 6.55 14.32
N TYR A 149 -8.56 5.95 13.28
CA TYR A 149 -9.29 5.77 12.03
C TYR A 149 -10.30 4.64 12.23
N ALA A 150 -11.60 4.91 12.09
CA ALA A 150 -12.66 3.90 12.27
C ALA A 150 -12.60 2.82 11.15
N TYR A 151 -11.46 2.17 11.04
CA TYR A 151 -11.17 1.16 10.06
C TYR A 151 -11.96 -0.13 10.37
N LYS A 152 -12.67 -0.66 9.39
CA LYS A 152 -13.56 -1.81 9.55
C LYS A 152 -12.91 -3.16 9.21
N GLY A 153 -11.81 -3.12 8.46
CA GLY A 153 -11.10 -4.32 8.03
C GLY A 153 -10.10 -4.84 9.06
N GLU A 154 -9.38 -5.89 8.71
CA GLU A 154 -8.34 -6.47 9.55
C GLU A 154 -7.11 -5.56 9.62
N GLN A 155 -6.61 -5.29 10.83
CA GLN A 155 -5.38 -4.54 11.05
C GLN A 155 -4.23 -5.52 11.28
N ILE A 156 -3.31 -5.61 10.31
CA ILE A 156 -2.14 -6.49 10.37
C ILE A 156 -0.92 -5.62 10.69
N SER A 157 -0.66 -5.45 11.97
CA SER A 157 0.52 -4.72 12.43
C SER A 157 1.77 -5.59 12.38
N TRP A 158 2.92 -4.99 12.06
CA TRP A 158 4.22 -5.61 12.26
C TRP A 158 5.14 -4.72 13.11
N SER A 159 6.07 -5.34 13.82
CA SER A 159 7.00 -4.65 14.72
C SER A 159 8.32 -5.38 14.87
N LEU A 160 9.39 -4.62 15.07
CA LEU A 160 10.71 -5.09 15.52
C LEU A 160 10.88 -4.98 17.05
N ARG A 161 9.92 -4.34 17.76
CA ARG A 161 10.07 -3.96 19.17
C ARG A 161 8.95 -4.50 20.06
N ASP A 162 7.74 -4.54 19.54
CA ASP A 162 6.53 -4.87 20.32
C ASP A 162 5.96 -6.24 19.93
N LYS A 163 6.06 -7.20 20.86
CA LYS A 163 5.54 -8.57 20.69
C LYS A 163 4.01 -8.66 20.55
N ARG A 164 3.29 -7.55 20.80
CA ARG A 164 1.83 -7.49 20.61
C ARG A 164 1.44 -7.30 19.16
N ALA A 165 2.37 -6.97 18.27
CA ALA A 165 2.12 -6.89 16.84
C ALA A 165 1.64 -8.24 16.29
N ALA A 166 0.77 -8.21 15.28
CA ALA A 166 0.31 -9.43 14.61
C ALA A 166 1.47 -10.21 14.00
N LEU A 167 2.50 -9.50 13.50
CA LEU A 167 3.77 -10.04 13.04
C LEU A 167 4.90 -9.38 13.83
N PHE A 168 5.50 -10.11 14.76
CA PHE A 168 6.68 -9.67 15.49
C PHE A 168 7.94 -10.26 14.86
N ILE A 169 8.87 -9.42 14.44
CA ILE A 169 10.17 -9.83 13.91
C ILE A 169 11.13 -9.88 15.10
N SER A 170 11.47 -11.09 15.53
CA SER A 170 12.28 -11.31 16.75
C SER A 170 13.77 -11.14 16.48
N GLU A 171 14.25 -11.52 15.28
CA GLU A 171 15.66 -11.46 14.91
C GLU A 171 15.82 -11.39 13.39
N THR A 172 16.92 -10.78 12.94
CA THR A 172 17.33 -10.78 11.54
C THR A 172 18.81 -11.11 11.43
N GLU A 173 19.15 -12.16 10.69
CA GLU A 173 20.51 -12.55 10.39
C GLU A 173 20.85 -12.17 8.94
N LYS A 174 21.87 -11.34 8.78
CA LYS A 174 22.31 -10.88 7.45
C LYS A 174 23.54 -11.64 6.99
N TYR A 175 23.46 -12.18 5.78
CA TYR A 175 24.55 -12.85 5.06
C TYR A 175 24.81 -12.09 3.75
N ASP A 176 25.93 -12.40 3.09
CA ASP A 176 26.33 -11.70 1.86
C ASP A 176 25.28 -11.74 0.73
N SER A 177 24.52 -12.84 0.62
CA SER A 177 23.53 -13.05 -0.45
C SER A 177 22.11 -13.29 0.05
N SER A 178 21.88 -13.27 1.36
CA SER A 178 20.54 -13.53 1.92
C SER A 178 20.37 -12.90 3.30
N THR A 179 19.11 -12.79 3.73
CA THR A 179 18.75 -12.41 5.09
C THR A 179 17.76 -13.44 5.61
N ILE A 180 18.03 -13.96 6.80
CA ILE A 180 17.08 -14.82 7.52
C ILE A 180 16.30 -13.94 8.48
N ILE A 181 14.97 -14.06 8.46
CA ILE A 181 14.05 -13.32 9.33
C ILE A 181 13.36 -14.34 10.23
N HIS A 182 13.57 -14.23 11.55
CA HIS A 182 12.83 -14.98 12.55
C HIS A 182 11.64 -14.14 13.00
N TYR A 183 10.45 -14.72 13.00
CA TYR A 183 9.23 -13.99 13.32
C TYR A 183 8.23 -14.84 14.11
N ILE A 184 7.32 -14.15 14.76
CA ILE A 184 6.11 -14.71 15.35
C ILE A 184 4.92 -14.07 14.65
N TYR A 185 4.12 -14.86 13.95
CA TYR A 185 2.89 -14.40 13.33
C TYR A 185 1.67 -14.97 14.02
N LYS A 186 0.88 -14.11 14.65
CA LYS A 186 -0.33 -14.51 15.42
C LYS A 186 -0.04 -15.64 16.41
N GLY A 187 1.11 -15.59 17.09
CA GLY A 187 1.53 -16.58 18.08
C GLY A 187 2.22 -17.83 17.54
N VAL A 188 2.45 -17.92 16.24
CA VAL A 188 3.16 -19.04 15.60
C VAL A 188 4.55 -18.57 15.15
N ASP A 189 5.58 -19.27 15.63
CA ASP A 189 6.97 -19.02 15.24
C ASP A 189 7.21 -19.43 13.79
N GLY A 190 8.00 -18.64 13.08
CA GLY A 190 8.41 -18.93 11.71
C GLY A 190 9.77 -18.35 11.37
N THR A 191 10.32 -18.84 10.26
CA THR A 191 11.58 -18.34 9.67
C THR A 191 11.40 -18.18 8.18
N TYR A 192 11.89 -17.08 7.65
CA TYR A 192 11.87 -16.78 6.22
C TYR A 192 13.30 -16.43 5.75
N LYS A 193 13.69 -16.94 4.55
CA LYS A 193 15.00 -16.68 3.94
C LYS A 193 14.83 -16.08 2.55
#